data_b946d5dad0d5807a6a6f32001866426e
#
_entry.id   b946d5dad0d5807a6a6f32001866426e
#
_cell.length_a   1.000
_cell.length_b   1.000
_cell.length_c   1.000
_cell.angle_alpha   90.00
_cell.angle_beta   90.00
_cell.angle_gamma   90.00
#
_symmetry.space_group_name_H-M   'P 1'
#
loop_
_entity.id
_entity.type
_entity.pdbx_description
1 polymer ?
#
loop_
_entity_poly.entity_id
_entity_poly.type
_entity_poly.pdbx_seq_one_letter_code
_entity_poly.pdbx_strand_id
1 'polypeptide(L)'
;LRSWANHRRPVEHRVHGPWALAAGVDIGTVPDVISPVEFPTSRPSGYEWLPDEEAFDPAVHLELGEPEFSHTLADFGYSPADSEGLATDLAATGPFRILSDRGAAVLLESARRLRVFTRPASTRVENAVRGGCYRSRFLRDLCLSPEVTEAMSHIYGAPVAPHAMPVHLGHMNFEPTHLVDAVDKWHHDTIPLDYVMMVSDPRRLSGGHFEYFVGTKAEAAELAARGERPPADRVVRCEFPGLGWAVALHGNMVVHRGAPLDEPGERITMVNAYESLDVGHDLQCRTRDLIAVDDHEVLYAEWVRHVAWRARHRLAAVERDAPFGLDADAAVEMLERAVEDVRSAIDEMRA
;
A
#
# COMPACT_ATOMS: atom_id res chain seq x y z
N LEU A 1 38.76 25.98 13.40
CA LEU A 1 37.61 26.60 12.72
C LEU A 1 37.68 26.25 11.24
N ARG A 2 37.13 25.10 10.83
CA ARG A 2 36.88 24.76 9.43
C ARG A 2 35.38 24.74 9.23
N SER A 3 34.87 25.64 8.39
CA SER A 3 33.48 25.77 7.99
C SER A 3 33.06 24.53 7.17
N TRP A 4 32.01 23.86 7.61
CA TRP A 4 31.30 22.87 6.82
C TRP A 4 30.35 23.62 5.88
N ALA A 5 30.73 23.72 4.61
CA ALA A 5 29.85 24.23 3.57
C ALA A 5 28.83 23.10 3.26
N ASN A 6 27.58 23.34 3.62
CA ASN A 6 26.42 22.54 3.24
C ASN A 6 26.23 22.54 1.72
N HIS A 7 26.64 21.46 1.06
CA HIS A 7 26.20 21.20 -0.30
C HIS A 7 24.84 20.50 -0.24
N ARG A 8 23.78 21.27 -0.03
CA ARG A 8 22.43 20.82 -0.36
C ARG A 8 22.34 20.76 -1.88
N ARG A 9 22.31 19.56 -2.47
CA ARG A 9 21.76 19.40 -3.81
C ARG A 9 20.26 19.65 -3.71
N PRO A 10 19.66 20.50 -4.55
CA PRO A 10 18.21 20.58 -4.62
C PRO A 10 17.66 19.22 -5.03
N VAL A 11 16.64 18.74 -4.32
CA VAL A 11 15.86 17.59 -4.75
C VAL A 11 15.21 18.00 -6.08
N GLU A 12 15.57 17.36 -7.18
CA GLU A 12 14.94 17.62 -8.47
C GLU A 12 13.53 17.07 -8.46
N HIS A 13 12.56 17.95 -8.32
CA HIS A 13 11.14 17.62 -8.49
C HIS A 13 10.89 17.39 -9.98
N ARG A 14 10.53 16.15 -10.36
CA ARG A 14 10.01 15.88 -11.70
C ARG A 14 8.56 16.35 -11.74
N VAL A 15 8.31 17.48 -12.40
CA VAL A 15 6.97 17.98 -12.69
C VAL A 15 6.48 17.27 -13.94
N HIS A 16 5.45 16.45 -13.82
CA HIS A 16 4.74 15.86 -14.94
C HIS A 16 3.57 16.75 -15.33
N GLY A 17 3.42 17.04 -16.61
CA GLY A 17 2.36 17.88 -17.15
C GLY A 17 1.03 17.10 -17.38
N PRO A 18 -0.07 17.81 -17.72
CA PRO A 18 -1.40 17.21 -17.75
C PRO A 18 -1.55 16.12 -18.83
N TRP A 19 -2.43 15.16 -18.57
CA TRP A 19 -2.79 13.99 -19.38
C TRP A 19 -2.94 14.30 -20.89
N ALA A 20 -1.85 14.40 -21.60
CA ALA A 20 -1.83 14.08 -23.01
C ALA A 20 -1.29 12.66 -23.06
N LEU A 21 -2.11 11.72 -23.52
CA LEU A 21 -1.65 10.41 -23.94
C LEU A 21 -0.33 10.64 -24.70
N ALA A 22 0.80 10.43 -24.02
CA ALA A 22 2.07 10.29 -24.70
C ALA A 22 1.92 9.00 -25.53
N ALA A 23 1.43 9.19 -26.77
CA ALA A 23 1.49 8.17 -27.79
C ALA A 23 2.98 7.80 -27.92
N GLY A 24 3.36 6.64 -27.36
CA GLY A 24 4.68 6.12 -27.59
C GLY A 24 5.48 5.63 -26.40
N VAL A 25 4.92 5.42 -25.21
CA VAL A 25 5.42 4.33 -24.41
C VAL A 25 4.81 3.08 -25.02
N ASP A 26 5.59 2.45 -25.92
CA ASP A 26 5.37 1.06 -26.25
C ASP A 26 5.57 0.29 -24.94
N ILE A 27 4.46 0.12 -24.23
CA ILE A 27 4.35 -0.95 -23.26
C ILE A 27 4.36 -2.16 -24.17
N GLY A 28 5.59 -2.57 -24.53
CA GLY A 28 5.82 -3.73 -25.36
C GLY A 28 4.85 -4.76 -24.86
N THR A 29 4.07 -5.37 -25.74
CA THR A 29 3.07 -6.38 -25.45
C THR A 29 3.59 -7.17 -24.27
N VAL A 30 3.13 -6.81 -23.03
CA VAL A 30 3.48 -7.55 -21.83
C VAL A 30 2.81 -8.89 -22.06
N PRO A 31 3.59 -9.92 -22.47
CA PRO A 31 3.00 -11.23 -22.65
C PRO A 31 2.61 -11.66 -21.24
N ASP A 32 1.32 -11.93 -21.05
CA ASP A 32 0.78 -12.50 -19.83
C ASP A 32 0.67 -11.53 -18.65
N VAL A 33 -0.15 -10.49 -18.83
CA VAL A 33 -0.72 -9.78 -17.68
C VAL A 33 -1.42 -10.81 -16.80
N ILE A 34 -0.84 -11.05 -15.64
CA ILE A 34 -1.39 -11.94 -14.64
C ILE A 34 -2.77 -11.39 -14.26
N SER A 35 -3.81 -12.19 -14.41
CA SER A 35 -5.13 -11.79 -13.96
C SER A 35 -5.13 -11.64 -12.44
N PRO A 36 -5.60 -10.52 -11.89
CA PRO A 36 -5.74 -10.36 -10.45
C PRO A 36 -6.63 -11.45 -9.86
N VAL A 37 -6.50 -11.67 -8.55
CA VAL A 37 -7.40 -12.60 -7.85
C VAL A 37 -8.78 -11.96 -7.76
N GLU A 38 -9.80 -12.67 -8.22
CA GLU A 38 -11.19 -12.19 -8.09
C GLU A 38 -11.58 -12.06 -6.61
N PHE A 39 -12.36 -11.02 -6.32
CA PHE A 39 -12.94 -10.84 -4.99
C PHE A 39 -13.82 -12.06 -4.64
N PRO A 40 -13.73 -12.60 -3.40
CA PRO A 40 -14.50 -13.78 -3.03
C PRO A 40 -16.02 -13.59 -3.20
N THR A 41 -16.68 -14.59 -3.77
CA THR A 41 -18.15 -14.58 -3.94
C THR A 41 -18.88 -14.78 -2.61
N SER A 42 -18.24 -15.41 -1.62
CA SER A 42 -18.73 -15.58 -0.27
C SER A 42 -18.02 -14.64 0.70
N ARG A 43 -18.72 -14.21 1.73
CA ARG A 43 -18.17 -13.39 2.82
C ARG A 43 -17.78 -14.26 4.01
N PRO A 44 -16.81 -13.83 4.82
CA PRO A 44 -16.52 -14.48 6.09
C PRO A 44 -17.73 -14.42 7.02
N SER A 45 -17.80 -15.35 7.96
CA SER A 45 -18.88 -15.37 8.98
C SER A 45 -18.89 -14.07 9.80
N GLY A 46 -20.08 -13.53 10.08
CA GLY A 46 -20.24 -12.28 10.83
C GLY A 46 -19.96 -10.99 10.04
N TYR A 47 -19.68 -11.09 8.75
CA TYR A 47 -19.54 -9.91 7.88
C TYR A 47 -20.83 -9.67 7.11
N GLU A 48 -21.59 -8.66 7.50
CA GLU A 48 -22.82 -8.24 6.84
C GLU A 48 -22.61 -6.94 6.06
N TRP A 49 -23.28 -6.82 4.90
CA TRP A 49 -23.25 -5.58 4.13
C TRP A 49 -23.97 -4.46 4.89
N LEU A 50 -23.36 -3.28 4.87
CA LEU A 50 -24.05 -2.06 5.27
C LEU A 50 -25.32 -1.91 4.41
N PRO A 51 -26.50 -1.67 5.01
CA PRO A 51 -27.73 -1.43 4.26
C PRO A 51 -27.69 -0.06 3.57
N ASP A 52 -28.45 0.11 2.52
CA ASP A 52 -28.75 1.39 1.88
C ASP A 52 -27.49 2.24 1.54
N GLU A 53 -26.40 1.59 1.12
CA GLU A 53 -25.24 2.29 0.59
C GLU A 53 -25.52 2.78 -0.82
N GLU A 54 -24.98 3.96 -1.14
CA GLU A 54 -24.89 4.44 -2.52
C GLU A 54 -23.97 3.50 -3.32
N ALA A 55 -24.42 3.11 -4.51
CA ALA A 55 -23.59 2.29 -5.39
C ALA A 55 -22.42 3.12 -5.93
N PHE A 56 -21.23 2.52 -5.99
CA PHE A 56 -20.08 3.18 -6.58
C PHE A 56 -20.28 3.34 -8.10
N ASP A 57 -20.07 4.54 -8.58
CA ASP A 57 -20.08 4.91 -10.00
C ASP A 57 -18.81 5.74 -10.27
N PRO A 58 -17.83 5.21 -11.04
CA PRO A 58 -16.60 5.93 -11.35
C PRO A 58 -16.82 7.32 -11.93
N ALA A 59 -17.84 7.49 -12.79
CA ALA A 59 -18.14 8.77 -13.42
C ALA A 59 -18.62 9.86 -12.44
N VAL A 60 -19.15 9.44 -11.28
CA VAL A 60 -19.66 10.35 -10.23
C VAL A 60 -18.66 10.52 -9.11
N HIS A 61 -18.01 9.43 -8.72
CA HIS A 61 -17.24 9.36 -7.47
C HIS A 61 -15.73 9.53 -7.62
N LEU A 62 -15.19 9.42 -8.84
CA LEU A 62 -13.76 9.63 -9.08
C LEU A 62 -13.49 11.03 -9.64
N GLU A 63 -12.34 11.57 -9.24
CA GLU A 63 -11.70 12.75 -9.82
C GLU A 63 -10.18 12.52 -9.73
N LEU A 64 -9.69 11.70 -10.66
CA LEU A 64 -8.30 11.25 -10.64
C LEU A 64 -7.36 12.37 -11.06
N GLY A 65 -6.39 12.66 -10.20
CA GLY A 65 -5.31 13.62 -10.43
C GLY A 65 -3.94 12.96 -10.36
N GLU A 66 -2.93 13.66 -10.84
CA GLU A 66 -1.54 13.23 -10.72
C GLU A 66 -0.88 13.82 -9.48
N PRO A 67 0.11 13.13 -8.89
CA PRO A 67 0.91 13.71 -7.82
C PRO A 67 1.76 14.88 -8.34
N GLU A 68 1.86 15.94 -7.55
CA GLU A 68 2.69 17.12 -7.90
C GLU A 68 4.18 16.78 -8.02
N PHE A 69 4.63 15.76 -7.26
CA PHE A 69 6.00 15.26 -7.28
C PHE A 69 6.04 13.78 -6.88
N SER A 70 7.15 13.14 -7.18
CA SER A 70 7.47 11.81 -6.69
C SER A 70 8.93 11.74 -6.25
N HIS A 71 9.19 10.90 -5.25
CA HIS A 71 10.52 10.53 -4.78
C HIS A 71 10.82 9.08 -5.16
N THR A 72 12.06 8.83 -5.49
CA THR A 72 12.58 7.48 -5.74
C THR A 72 13.20 6.89 -4.48
N LEU A 73 13.40 5.58 -4.46
CA LEU A 73 14.13 4.90 -3.39
C LEU A 73 15.57 5.44 -3.25
N ALA A 74 16.20 5.85 -4.35
CA ALA A 74 17.51 6.48 -4.32
C ALA A 74 17.51 7.82 -3.55
N ASP A 75 16.42 8.59 -3.60
CA ASP A 75 16.28 9.84 -2.82
C ASP A 75 16.22 9.55 -1.30
N PHE A 76 15.82 8.33 -0.92
CA PHE A 76 15.80 7.85 0.45
C PHE A 76 17.11 7.18 0.89
N GLY A 77 18.11 7.10 -0.02
CA GLY A 77 19.42 6.55 0.26
C GLY A 77 19.55 5.05 0.01
N TYR A 78 18.57 4.43 -0.64
CA TYR A 78 18.69 3.04 -1.08
C TYR A 78 19.66 2.94 -2.26
N SER A 79 20.50 1.92 -2.23
CA SER A 79 21.40 1.60 -3.35
C SER A 79 20.66 0.83 -4.46
N PRO A 80 21.22 0.76 -5.66
CA PRO A 80 20.65 -0.08 -6.72
C PRO A 80 20.49 -1.56 -6.31
N ALA A 81 21.37 -2.07 -5.44
CA ALA A 81 21.26 -3.44 -4.94
C ALA A 81 20.08 -3.63 -3.98
N ASP A 82 19.68 -2.58 -3.23
CA ASP A 82 18.51 -2.62 -2.35
C ASP A 82 17.20 -2.59 -3.14
N SER A 83 17.24 -2.10 -4.38
CA SER A 83 16.08 -1.99 -5.28
C SER A 83 16.02 -3.13 -6.30
N GLU A 84 17.00 -4.02 -6.30
CA GLU A 84 16.99 -5.20 -7.19
C GLU A 84 15.81 -6.11 -6.85
N GLY A 85 15.03 -6.48 -7.86
CA GLY A 85 13.83 -7.32 -7.68
C GLY A 85 12.60 -6.58 -7.18
N LEU A 86 12.61 -5.24 -7.09
CA LEU A 86 11.42 -4.45 -6.84
C LEU A 86 10.73 -4.07 -8.16
N ALA A 87 9.38 -4.01 -8.14
CA ALA A 87 8.60 -3.69 -9.34
C ALA A 87 8.73 -2.22 -9.74
N THR A 88 9.08 -1.34 -8.81
CA THR A 88 9.21 0.09 -9.01
C THR A 88 10.30 0.68 -8.13
N ASP A 89 10.91 1.76 -8.57
CA ASP A 89 11.82 2.59 -7.79
C ASP A 89 11.11 3.74 -7.05
N LEU A 90 9.78 3.86 -7.19
CA LEU A 90 9.00 4.85 -6.46
C LEU A 90 9.11 4.61 -4.96
N ALA A 91 9.46 5.63 -4.19
CA ALA A 91 9.42 5.60 -2.73
C ALA A 91 8.11 6.20 -2.21
N ALA A 92 7.82 7.44 -2.56
CA ALA A 92 6.64 8.17 -2.11
C ALA A 92 6.25 9.25 -3.12
N THR A 93 4.97 9.61 -3.15
CA THR A 93 4.48 10.74 -3.95
C THR A 93 4.09 11.92 -3.07
N GLY A 94 3.95 13.10 -3.70
CA GLY A 94 3.11 14.19 -3.19
C GLY A 94 1.63 13.79 -3.21
N PRO A 95 0.76 14.59 -2.56
CA PRO A 95 -0.68 14.34 -2.59
C PRO A 95 -1.25 14.41 -4.00
N PHE A 96 -2.17 13.50 -4.30
CA PHE A 96 -2.95 13.48 -5.54
C PHE A 96 -4.42 13.17 -5.23
N ARG A 97 -5.32 13.61 -6.09
CA ARG A 97 -6.75 13.41 -5.90
C ARG A 97 -7.21 12.06 -6.48
N ILE A 98 -8.02 11.33 -5.74
CA ILE A 98 -8.68 10.10 -6.21
C ILE A 98 -10.18 10.31 -6.29
N LEU A 99 -10.79 10.90 -5.26
CA LEU A 99 -12.24 11.03 -5.18
C LEU A 99 -12.71 12.43 -5.53
N SER A 100 -13.85 12.49 -6.21
CA SER A 100 -14.65 13.71 -6.30
C SER A 100 -15.19 14.10 -4.92
N ASP A 101 -15.73 15.33 -4.79
CA ASP A 101 -16.37 15.75 -3.53
C ASP A 101 -17.54 14.83 -3.15
N ARG A 102 -18.29 14.30 -4.14
CA ARG A 102 -19.35 13.32 -3.88
C ARG A 102 -18.77 11.99 -3.40
N GLY A 103 -17.76 11.46 -4.08
CA GLY A 103 -17.11 10.21 -3.69
C GLY A 103 -16.50 10.29 -2.30
N ALA A 104 -15.84 11.38 -1.97
CA ALA A 104 -15.28 11.62 -0.65
C ALA A 104 -16.36 11.68 0.45
N ALA A 105 -17.51 12.32 0.16
CA ALA A 105 -18.62 12.38 1.10
C ALA A 105 -19.23 10.99 1.35
N VAL A 106 -19.44 10.18 0.30
CA VAL A 106 -19.96 8.81 0.44
C VAL A 106 -18.99 7.91 1.18
N LEU A 107 -17.68 7.99 0.88
CA LEU A 107 -16.68 7.21 1.59
C LEU A 107 -16.61 7.58 3.08
N LEU A 108 -16.69 8.87 3.42
CA LEU A 108 -16.71 9.32 4.82
C LEU A 108 -17.94 8.77 5.55
N GLU A 109 -19.11 8.77 4.92
CA GLU A 109 -20.31 8.18 5.53
C GLU A 109 -20.15 6.67 5.74
N SER A 110 -19.64 5.94 4.74
CA SER A 110 -19.35 4.51 4.87
C SER A 110 -18.34 4.25 6.00
N ALA A 111 -17.28 5.06 6.10
CA ALA A 111 -16.29 4.94 7.16
C ALA A 111 -16.88 5.16 8.57
N ARG A 112 -17.76 6.17 8.72
CA ARG A 112 -18.47 6.42 9.99
C ARG A 112 -19.35 5.23 10.39
N ARG A 113 -20.02 4.62 9.43
CA ARG A 113 -20.84 3.40 9.66
C ARG A 113 -19.99 2.17 9.97
N LEU A 114 -18.77 2.09 9.40
CA LEU A 114 -17.81 1.02 9.69
C LEU A 114 -17.16 1.17 11.06
N ARG A 115 -17.17 2.35 11.68
CA ARG A 115 -16.53 2.63 12.98
C ARG A 115 -16.96 1.67 14.09
N VAL A 116 -18.16 1.15 14.07
CA VAL A 116 -18.66 0.19 15.08
C VAL A 116 -17.90 -1.15 15.04
N PHE A 117 -17.15 -1.42 14.00
CA PHE A 117 -16.33 -2.62 13.81
C PHE A 117 -14.84 -2.37 14.07
N THR A 118 -14.48 -1.22 14.64
CA THR A 118 -13.09 -0.94 15.00
C THR A 118 -12.58 -1.90 16.05
N ARG A 119 -11.33 -2.28 15.89
CA ARG A 119 -10.57 -3.10 16.84
C ARG A 119 -9.09 -2.69 16.79
N PRO A 120 -8.30 -2.98 17.83
CA PRO A 120 -6.88 -2.76 17.76
C PRO A 120 -6.24 -3.57 16.64
N ALA A 121 -5.40 -2.92 15.82
CA ALA A 121 -4.54 -3.56 14.87
C ALA A 121 -3.13 -3.63 15.47
N SER A 122 -2.84 -4.70 16.20
CA SER A 122 -1.63 -4.87 17.01
C SER A 122 -1.50 -3.80 18.14
N THR A 123 -0.29 -3.61 18.64
CA THR A 123 0.03 -2.53 19.62
C THR A 123 0.33 -1.19 18.92
N ARG A 124 0.16 -1.13 17.59
CA ARG A 124 0.53 0.02 16.75
C ARG A 124 -0.63 0.97 16.51
N VAL A 125 -1.79 0.44 16.17
CA VAL A 125 -3.01 1.18 15.89
C VAL A 125 -4.11 0.75 16.84
N GLU A 126 -4.70 1.68 17.58
CA GLU A 126 -5.74 1.39 18.57
C GLU A 126 -7.08 1.08 17.90
N ASN A 127 -7.46 1.88 16.91
CA ASN A 127 -8.77 1.81 16.27
C ASN A 127 -8.63 1.62 14.75
N ALA A 128 -8.75 0.37 14.30
CA ALA A 128 -8.70 0.04 12.88
C ALA A 128 -9.90 -0.80 12.45
N VAL A 129 -10.30 -0.64 11.19
CA VAL A 129 -11.22 -1.55 10.49
C VAL A 129 -10.45 -2.27 9.40
N ARG A 130 -10.35 -3.60 9.54
CA ARG A 130 -9.79 -4.53 8.57
C ARG A 130 -10.92 -5.31 7.92
N GLY A 131 -10.77 -5.65 6.62
CA GLY A 131 -11.84 -6.36 5.89
C GLY A 131 -13.11 -5.52 5.67
N GLY A 132 -12.99 -4.19 5.64
CA GLY A 132 -14.10 -3.27 5.38
C GLY A 132 -14.80 -3.54 4.04
N CYS A 133 -14.06 -4.05 3.04
CA CYS A 133 -14.60 -4.46 1.74
C CYS A 133 -15.59 -5.63 1.80
N TYR A 134 -15.62 -6.38 2.89
CA TYR A 134 -16.66 -7.38 3.12
C TYR A 134 -17.94 -6.81 3.75
N ARG A 135 -17.91 -5.53 4.17
CA ARG A 135 -19.02 -4.85 4.84
C ARG A 135 -19.61 -3.70 4.05
N SER A 136 -18.80 -3.00 3.26
CA SER A 136 -19.22 -1.88 2.40
C SER A 136 -18.99 -2.23 0.93
N ARG A 137 -20.09 -2.19 0.16
CA ARG A 137 -20.01 -2.38 -1.30
C ARG A 137 -19.35 -1.21 -1.97
N PHE A 138 -19.63 0.02 -1.50
CA PHE A 138 -18.99 1.22 -2.02
C PHE A 138 -17.46 1.14 -1.86
N LEU A 139 -17.00 0.81 -0.67
CA LEU A 139 -15.57 0.65 -0.39
C LEU A 139 -14.93 -0.45 -1.24
N ARG A 140 -15.59 -1.61 -1.34
CA ARG A 140 -15.11 -2.73 -2.17
C ARG A 140 -14.95 -2.29 -3.63
N ASP A 141 -15.97 -1.67 -4.21
CA ASP A 141 -16.00 -1.33 -5.62
C ASP A 141 -15.02 -0.18 -5.93
N LEU A 142 -14.81 0.75 -4.99
CA LEU A 142 -13.75 1.75 -5.05
C LEU A 142 -12.35 1.09 -5.06
N CYS A 143 -12.09 0.19 -4.11
CA CYS A 143 -10.78 -0.46 -3.96
C CYS A 143 -10.43 -1.39 -5.14
N LEU A 144 -11.44 -1.88 -5.84
CA LEU A 144 -11.31 -2.75 -7.02
C LEU A 144 -11.51 -1.99 -8.34
N SER A 145 -11.71 -0.66 -8.32
CA SER A 145 -11.95 0.13 -9.54
C SER A 145 -10.81 -0.02 -10.54
N PRO A 146 -11.13 -0.42 -11.79
CA PRO A 146 -10.13 -0.47 -12.85
C PRO A 146 -9.49 0.88 -13.12
N GLU A 147 -10.26 1.97 -13.04
CA GLU A 147 -9.79 3.34 -13.28
C GLU A 147 -8.74 3.76 -12.24
N VAL A 148 -9.00 3.45 -10.96
CA VAL A 148 -8.03 3.72 -9.88
C VAL A 148 -6.79 2.83 -10.04
N THR A 149 -6.97 1.56 -10.42
CA THR A 149 -5.87 0.61 -10.64
C THR A 149 -4.98 1.04 -11.80
N GLU A 150 -5.56 1.55 -12.89
CA GLU A 150 -4.81 2.09 -14.03
C GLU A 150 -4.00 3.33 -13.62
N ALA A 151 -4.63 4.25 -12.88
CA ALA A 151 -3.92 5.42 -12.34
C ALA A 151 -2.76 5.02 -11.43
N MET A 152 -2.95 4.03 -10.55
CA MET A 152 -1.89 3.53 -9.67
C MET A 152 -0.78 2.84 -10.47
N SER A 153 -1.11 2.07 -11.52
CA SER A 153 -0.11 1.48 -12.41
C SER A 153 0.74 2.56 -13.09
N HIS A 154 0.11 3.66 -13.50
CA HIS A 154 0.82 4.81 -14.07
C HIS A 154 1.74 5.49 -13.03
N ILE A 155 1.24 5.75 -11.82
CA ILE A 155 2.01 6.39 -10.74
C ILE A 155 3.22 5.52 -10.34
N TYR A 156 3.04 4.20 -10.24
CA TYR A 156 4.16 3.30 -9.92
C TYR A 156 5.10 3.05 -11.09
N GLY A 157 4.67 3.34 -12.34
CA GLY A 157 5.44 2.99 -13.54
C GLY A 157 5.57 1.47 -13.73
N ALA A 158 4.68 0.70 -13.14
CA ALA A 158 4.65 -0.77 -13.16
C ALA A 158 3.20 -1.27 -13.17
N PRO A 159 2.89 -2.39 -13.84
CA PRO A 159 1.56 -2.97 -13.82
C PRO A 159 1.25 -3.52 -12.42
N VAL A 160 0.20 -2.98 -11.79
CA VAL A 160 -0.26 -3.42 -10.47
C VAL A 160 -1.72 -3.88 -10.51
N ALA A 161 -2.11 -4.65 -9.50
CA ALA A 161 -3.50 -5.00 -9.24
C ALA A 161 -3.83 -4.75 -7.76
N PRO A 162 -5.12 -4.55 -7.41
CA PRO A 162 -5.54 -4.59 -6.01
C PRO A 162 -5.07 -5.89 -5.35
N HIS A 163 -4.58 -5.78 -4.12
CA HIS A 163 -3.99 -6.92 -3.41
C HIS A 163 -4.94 -8.12 -3.36
N ALA A 164 -4.40 -9.32 -3.57
CA ALA A 164 -5.15 -10.57 -3.63
C ALA A 164 -5.86 -10.95 -2.31
N MET A 165 -5.51 -10.28 -1.22
CA MET A 165 -6.12 -10.47 0.09
C MET A 165 -7.05 -9.27 0.40
N PRO A 166 -8.38 -9.44 0.31
CA PRO A 166 -9.34 -8.37 0.58
C PRO A 166 -9.22 -7.69 1.94
N VAL A 167 -8.64 -8.36 2.94
CA VAL A 167 -8.36 -7.77 4.26
C VAL A 167 -7.43 -6.55 4.18
N HIS A 168 -6.62 -6.44 3.13
CA HIS A 168 -5.74 -5.31 2.86
C HIS A 168 -6.38 -4.21 2.01
N LEU A 169 -7.58 -4.45 1.47
CA LEU A 169 -8.28 -3.47 0.67
C LEU A 169 -9.13 -2.56 1.56
N GLY A 170 -8.93 -1.25 1.41
CA GLY A 170 -9.70 -0.26 2.14
C GLY A 170 -9.56 -0.37 3.68
N HIS A 171 -8.39 -0.75 4.16
CA HIS A 171 -8.07 -0.74 5.58
C HIS A 171 -8.18 0.68 6.13
N MET A 172 -8.92 0.88 7.21
CA MET A 172 -9.14 2.20 7.79
C MET A 172 -8.53 2.32 9.17
N ASN A 173 -7.80 3.41 9.42
CA ASN A 173 -7.29 3.81 10.71
C ASN A 173 -8.07 5.04 11.19
N PHE A 174 -8.59 4.96 12.42
CA PHE A 174 -9.33 6.01 13.08
C PHE A 174 -8.46 6.69 14.15
N GLU A 175 -8.90 7.85 14.60
CA GLU A 175 -8.24 8.54 15.70
C GLU A 175 -8.14 7.64 16.95
N PRO A 176 -7.03 7.73 17.73
CA PRO A 176 -6.88 7.01 18.98
C PRO A 176 -7.79 7.60 20.06
N THR A 177 -8.06 6.83 21.10
CA THR A 177 -8.84 7.26 22.27
C THR A 177 -8.10 8.33 23.05
N HIS A 178 -6.77 8.28 23.06
CA HIS A 178 -5.93 9.22 23.80
C HIS A 178 -5.06 10.04 22.85
N LEU A 179 -5.12 11.37 22.96
CA LEU A 179 -4.43 12.30 22.07
C LEU A 179 -2.89 12.19 22.09
N VAL A 180 -2.33 11.70 23.20
CA VAL A 180 -0.86 11.54 23.34
C VAL A 180 -0.32 10.37 22.53
N ASP A 181 -1.20 9.48 22.08
CA ASP A 181 -0.82 8.33 21.28
C ASP A 181 -0.76 8.70 19.80
N ALA A 182 0.22 8.16 19.09
CA ALA A 182 0.24 8.23 17.64
C ALA A 182 -0.99 7.51 17.09
N VAL A 183 -1.57 8.04 16.00
CA VAL A 183 -2.64 7.34 15.27
C VAL A 183 -2.11 6.01 14.75
N ASP A 184 -0.87 6.04 14.24
CA ASP A 184 -0.08 4.87 13.88
C ASP A 184 1.39 5.17 14.18
N LYS A 185 2.11 4.24 14.83
CA LYS A 185 3.52 4.43 15.20
C LYS A 185 4.42 4.30 13.99
N TRP A 186 5.67 4.78 14.10
CA TRP A 186 6.69 4.59 13.07
C TRP A 186 6.84 3.12 12.68
N HIS A 187 6.70 2.82 11.40
CA HIS A 187 6.76 1.48 10.83
C HIS A 187 7.00 1.54 9.32
N HIS A 188 7.30 0.42 8.73
CA HIS A 188 7.08 0.12 7.31
C HIS A 188 6.06 -1.01 7.21
N ASP A 189 5.36 -1.10 6.09
CA ASP A 189 4.36 -2.14 5.88
C ASP A 189 4.98 -3.48 5.49
N THR A 190 4.20 -4.55 5.64
CA THR A 190 4.53 -5.85 5.03
C THR A 190 4.12 -5.89 3.55
N ILE A 191 3.27 -4.97 3.13
CA ILE A 191 2.74 -4.86 1.77
C ILE A 191 3.66 -3.95 0.95
N PRO A 192 4.01 -4.34 -0.30
CA PRO A 192 4.95 -3.56 -1.08
C PRO A 192 4.40 -2.22 -1.55
N LEU A 193 3.18 -2.19 -2.06
CA LEU A 193 2.61 -1.01 -2.73
C LEU A 193 1.25 -0.67 -2.15
N ASP A 194 1.05 0.58 -1.81
CA ASP A 194 -0.22 1.09 -1.30
C ASP A 194 -0.39 2.60 -1.52
N TYR A 195 -1.59 3.08 -1.34
CA TYR A 195 -1.83 4.49 -1.10
C TYR A 195 -2.52 4.71 0.24
N VAL A 196 -2.18 5.82 0.87
CA VAL A 196 -2.85 6.32 2.08
C VAL A 196 -3.71 7.52 1.70
N MET A 197 -5.03 7.42 1.90
CA MET A 197 -6.01 8.46 1.58
C MET A 197 -6.60 9.09 2.85
N MET A 198 -6.76 10.41 2.85
CA MET A 198 -7.54 11.11 3.86
C MET A 198 -9.04 10.94 3.58
N VAL A 199 -9.75 10.26 4.49
CA VAL A 199 -11.20 10.06 4.43
C VAL A 199 -11.94 11.17 5.15
N SER A 200 -11.43 11.64 6.31
CA SER A 200 -11.93 12.83 7.00
C SER A 200 -11.22 14.09 6.53
N ASP A 201 -11.79 15.27 6.83
CA ASP A 201 -11.21 16.56 6.38
C ASP A 201 -9.94 16.93 7.17
N PRO A 202 -8.74 16.85 6.57
CA PRO A 202 -7.49 17.16 7.26
C PRO A 202 -7.41 18.62 7.71
N ARG A 203 -8.12 19.55 7.05
CA ARG A 203 -8.12 20.98 7.37
C ARG A 203 -8.83 21.30 8.71
N ARG A 204 -9.56 20.31 9.24
CA ARG A 204 -10.26 20.40 10.54
C ARG A 204 -9.47 19.79 11.70
N LEU A 205 -8.26 19.29 11.41
CA LEU A 205 -7.43 18.62 12.40
C LEU A 205 -6.30 19.55 12.88
N SER A 206 -5.98 19.44 14.16
CA SER A 206 -4.74 19.93 14.73
C SER A 206 -3.86 18.72 15.04
N GLY A 207 -2.72 18.62 14.39
CA GLY A 207 -1.90 17.41 14.42
C GLY A 207 -2.43 16.28 13.52
N GLY A 208 -2.11 15.04 13.84
CA GLY A 208 -2.57 13.86 13.13
C GLY A 208 -2.03 13.70 11.70
N HIS A 209 -0.97 14.42 11.35
CA HIS A 209 -0.38 14.37 10.02
C HIS A 209 0.10 12.98 9.64
N PHE A 210 0.01 12.66 8.35
CA PHE A 210 0.77 11.55 7.79
C PHE A 210 2.20 12.02 7.54
N GLU A 211 3.17 11.27 8.08
CA GLU A 211 4.57 11.62 8.01
C GLU A 211 5.39 10.42 7.54
N TYR A 212 6.43 10.66 6.72
CA TYR A 212 7.39 9.63 6.35
C TYR A 212 8.83 10.11 6.55
N PHE A 213 9.72 9.16 6.80
CA PHE A 213 11.14 9.39 7.00
C PHE A 213 11.90 9.27 5.68
N VAL A 214 12.63 10.31 5.30
CA VAL A 214 13.54 10.30 4.16
C VAL A 214 14.84 9.63 4.58
N GLY A 215 14.82 8.31 4.56
CA GLY A 215 15.91 7.42 4.96
C GLY A 215 15.52 5.98 4.74
N THR A 216 16.51 5.06 4.82
CA THR A 216 16.25 3.64 4.62
C THR A 216 15.59 3.02 5.86
N LYS A 217 14.88 1.91 5.66
CA LYS A 217 14.32 1.14 6.78
C LYS A 217 15.39 0.59 7.72
N ALA A 218 16.59 0.29 7.19
CA ALA A 218 17.73 -0.14 8.01
C ALA A 218 18.19 0.99 8.94
N GLU A 219 18.34 2.20 8.42
CA GLU A 219 18.69 3.37 9.23
C GLU A 219 17.63 3.67 10.29
N ALA A 220 16.33 3.58 9.93
CA ALA A 220 15.25 3.75 10.89
C ALA A 220 15.28 2.68 12.00
N ALA A 221 15.60 1.43 11.67
CA ALA A 221 15.76 0.36 12.64
C ALA A 221 16.96 0.61 13.59
N GLU A 222 18.07 1.14 13.08
CA GLU A 222 19.21 1.54 13.90
C GLU A 222 18.87 2.69 14.86
N LEU A 223 18.13 3.70 14.38
CA LEU A 223 17.63 4.78 15.23
C LEU A 223 16.76 4.21 16.37
N ALA A 224 15.80 3.37 16.01
CA ALA A 224 14.89 2.75 16.97
C ALA A 224 15.63 1.89 18.01
N ALA A 225 16.66 1.12 17.59
CA ALA A 225 17.50 0.32 18.49
C ALA A 225 18.26 1.18 19.52
N ARG A 226 18.58 2.43 19.19
CA ARG A 226 19.16 3.42 20.10
C ARG A 226 18.14 4.21 20.91
N GLY A 227 16.84 3.94 20.73
CA GLY A 227 15.76 4.71 21.36
C GLY A 227 15.59 6.13 20.77
N GLU A 228 16.14 6.35 19.58
CA GLU A 228 16.09 7.63 18.85
C GLU A 228 14.90 7.66 17.88
N ARG A 229 14.44 8.86 17.56
CA ARG A 229 13.43 9.08 16.53
C ARG A 229 14.10 9.56 15.24
N PRO A 230 13.43 9.40 14.07
CA PRO A 230 13.90 10.02 12.84
C PRO A 230 14.19 11.53 13.05
N PRO A 231 15.32 12.05 12.54
CA PRO A 231 15.66 13.48 12.63
C PRO A 231 14.57 14.32 11.95
N ALA A 232 14.17 15.43 12.61
CA ALA A 232 13.04 16.25 12.18
C ALA A 232 13.25 16.89 10.78
N ASP A 233 14.49 17.15 10.40
CA ASP A 233 14.86 17.70 9.09
C ASP A 233 14.82 16.65 7.96
N ARG A 234 14.60 15.39 8.31
CA ARG A 234 14.42 14.25 7.39
C ARG A 234 13.02 13.64 7.48
N VAL A 235 12.11 14.27 8.19
CA VAL A 235 10.70 13.87 8.25
C VAL A 235 9.90 14.78 7.33
N VAL A 236 9.23 14.18 6.37
CA VAL A 236 8.29 14.89 5.49
C VAL A 236 6.89 14.74 6.06
N ARG A 237 6.21 15.87 6.22
CA ARG A 237 4.80 15.95 6.58
C ARG A 237 3.98 16.13 5.32
N CYS A 238 3.03 15.22 5.09
CA CYS A 238 2.13 15.32 3.94
C CYS A 238 0.99 16.29 4.25
N GLU A 239 0.90 17.35 3.46
CA GLU A 239 -0.18 18.33 3.54
C GLU A 239 -1.26 17.96 2.50
N PHE A 240 -2.29 17.26 2.97
CA PHE A 240 -3.42 16.89 2.11
C PHE A 240 -4.36 18.07 1.89
N PRO A 241 -4.70 18.43 0.63
CA PRO A 241 -5.62 19.56 0.34
C PRO A 241 -7.06 19.34 0.82
N GLY A 242 -7.47 18.09 1.04
CA GLY A 242 -8.83 17.77 1.49
C GLY A 242 -9.11 16.27 1.57
N LEU A 243 -10.40 15.95 1.70
CA LEU A 243 -10.89 14.58 1.66
C LEU A 243 -10.68 13.99 0.25
N GLY A 244 -10.45 12.68 0.18
CA GLY A 244 -10.29 11.96 -1.09
C GLY A 244 -8.96 12.20 -1.78
N TRP A 245 -8.01 12.87 -1.11
CA TRP A 245 -6.62 13.00 -1.53
C TRP A 245 -5.77 11.91 -0.90
N ALA A 246 -4.81 11.38 -1.66
CA ALA A 246 -3.95 10.27 -1.27
C ALA A 246 -2.48 10.56 -1.56
N VAL A 247 -1.60 9.79 -0.94
CA VAL A 247 -0.18 9.64 -1.30
C VAL A 247 0.08 8.18 -1.60
N ALA A 248 0.85 7.88 -2.63
CA ALA A 248 1.30 6.53 -2.92
C ALA A 248 2.65 6.27 -2.26
N LEU A 249 2.84 5.05 -1.77
CA LEU A 249 4.05 4.62 -1.07
C LEU A 249 4.56 3.27 -1.59
N HIS A 250 5.87 3.09 -1.53
CA HIS A 250 6.46 1.77 -1.46
C HIS A 250 6.42 1.34 0.01
N GLY A 251 5.29 0.75 0.44
CA GLY A 251 4.93 0.57 1.84
C GLY A 251 5.98 -0.20 2.65
N ASN A 252 6.56 -1.27 2.06
CA ASN A 252 7.58 -2.08 2.74
C ASN A 252 9.00 -1.48 2.70
N MET A 253 9.20 -0.35 2.03
CA MET A 253 10.49 0.34 1.94
C MET A 253 10.49 1.68 2.69
N VAL A 254 9.36 2.37 2.73
CA VAL A 254 9.24 3.71 3.32
C VAL A 254 8.76 3.62 4.76
N VAL A 255 9.55 4.12 5.69
CA VAL A 255 9.15 4.20 7.11
C VAL A 255 8.29 5.42 7.32
N HIS A 256 7.06 5.21 7.82
CA HIS A 256 6.05 6.25 7.95
C HIS A 256 5.23 6.11 9.25
N ARG A 257 4.38 7.10 9.53
CA ARG A 257 3.46 7.09 10.68
C ARG A 257 2.24 7.99 10.49
N GLY A 258 1.22 7.76 11.31
CA GLY A 258 0.20 8.77 11.64
C GLY A 258 0.57 9.47 12.93
N ALA A 259 0.93 10.75 12.88
CA ALA A 259 1.33 11.52 14.05
C ALA A 259 0.18 11.65 15.08
N PRO A 260 0.45 11.97 16.35
CA PRO A 260 -0.58 12.29 17.33
C PRO A 260 -1.42 13.48 16.90
N LEU A 261 -2.67 13.52 17.38
CA LEU A 261 -3.51 14.69 17.33
C LEU A 261 -3.16 15.64 18.50
N ASP A 262 -3.15 16.95 18.24
CA ASP A 262 -2.96 17.95 19.28
C ASP A 262 -4.27 18.26 20.00
N GLU A 263 -5.42 18.12 19.29
CA GLU A 263 -6.77 18.34 19.78
C GLU A 263 -7.72 17.20 19.31
N PRO A 264 -8.83 16.95 20.03
CA PRO A 264 -9.82 15.99 19.59
C PRO A 264 -10.36 16.33 18.19
N GLY A 265 -10.38 15.35 17.29
CA GLY A 265 -10.86 15.52 15.93
C GLY A 265 -11.14 14.20 15.26
N GLU A 266 -12.08 14.18 14.32
CA GLU A 266 -12.36 12.98 13.51
C GLU A 266 -11.24 12.81 12.49
N ARG A 267 -10.35 11.86 12.73
CA ARG A 267 -9.27 11.53 11.82
C ARG A 267 -9.39 10.12 11.30
N ILE A 268 -9.70 10.00 10.01
CA ILE A 268 -9.87 8.72 9.34
C ILE A 268 -8.96 8.71 8.11
N THR A 269 -8.13 7.70 8.00
CA THR A 269 -7.39 7.37 6.78
C THR A 269 -7.79 6.01 6.26
N MET A 270 -7.68 5.83 4.96
CA MET A 270 -7.86 4.56 4.27
C MET A 270 -6.57 4.18 3.56
N VAL A 271 -6.19 2.93 3.69
CA VAL A 271 -5.07 2.34 2.95
C VAL A 271 -5.64 1.32 1.97
N ASN A 272 -5.29 1.44 0.70
CA ASN A 272 -5.60 0.42 -0.30
C ASN A 272 -4.32 -0.18 -0.85
N ALA A 273 -4.18 -1.48 -0.70
CA ALA A 273 -2.98 -2.21 -1.05
C ALA A 273 -3.01 -2.72 -2.49
N TYR A 274 -1.83 -2.74 -3.10
CA TYR A 274 -1.58 -3.27 -4.43
C TYR A 274 -0.46 -4.29 -4.41
N GLU A 275 -0.41 -5.11 -5.42
CA GLU A 275 0.69 -6.00 -5.71
C GLU A 275 1.09 -5.90 -7.19
N SER A 276 2.36 -6.14 -7.46
CA SER A 276 2.86 -6.21 -8.82
C SER A 276 2.22 -7.37 -9.57
N LEU A 277 1.83 -7.12 -10.82
CA LEU A 277 1.41 -8.18 -11.73
C LEU A 277 2.59 -8.99 -12.27
N ASP A 278 3.80 -8.54 -12.05
CA ASP A 278 5.00 -9.34 -12.22
C ASP A 278 5.37 -9.99 -10.88
N VAL A 279 4.96 -11.24 -10.68
CA VAL A 279 5.23 -11.99 -9.45
C VAL A 279 6.70 -12.38 -9.26
N GLY A 280 7.56 -12.10 -10.23
CA GLY A 280 9.00 -12.20 -10.10
C GLY A 280 9.59 -11.04 -9.28
N HIS A 281 8.86 -9.94 -9.20
CA HIS A 281 9.22 -8.74 -8.47
C HIS A 281 8.44 -8.65 -7.15
N ASP A 282 8.98 -7.89 -6.24
CA ASP A 282 8.51 -7.69 -4.86
C ASP A 282 8.41 -8.98 -4.03
N LEU A 283 8.60 -8.82 -2.76
CA LEU A 283 8.43 -9.91 -1.82
C LEU A 283 6.96 -10.08 -1.49
N GLN A 284 6.50 -11.31 -1.38
CA GLN A 284 5.18 -11.54 -0.80
C GLN A 284 5.13 -11.01 0.64
N CYS A 285 3.96 -10.58 1.08
CA CYS A 285 3.73 -10.24 2.47
C CYS A 285 3.90 -11.50 3.36
N ARG A 286 4.20 -11.30 4.64
CA ARG A 286 4.50 -12.41 5.56
C ARG A 286 3.35 -12.67 6.50
N THR A 287 2.95 -13.93 6.62
CA THR A 287 1.84 -14.34 7.50
C THR A 287 2.08 -13.92 8.95
N ARG A 288 3.30 -14.04 9.45
CA ARG A 288 3.67 -13.67 10.84
C ARG A 288 3.40 -12.20 11.17
N ASP A 289 3.46 -11.32 10.19
CA ASP A 289 3.21 -9.89 10.39
C ASP A 289 1.70 -9.60 10.46
N LEU A 290 0.88 -10.50 9.91
CA LEU A 290 -0.57 -10.37 9.80
C LEU A 290 -1.32 -11.09 10.90
N ILE A 291 -0.78 -12.21 11.41
CA ILE A 291 -1.46 -13.08 12.38
C ILE A 291 -1.80 -12.40 13.71
N ALA A 292 -1.05 -11.37 14.08
CA ALA A 292 -1.31 -10.56 15.26
C ALA A 292 -2.36 -9.46 15.05
N VAL A 293 -2.77 -9.24 13.79
CA VAL A 293 -3.60 -8.10 13.38
C VAL A 293 -4.96 -8.58 12.87
N ASP A 294 -4.97 -9.65 12.08
CA ASP A 294 -6.15 -10.10 11.34
C ASP A 294 -6.82 -11.32 11.99
N ASP A 295 -8.11 -11.45 11.72
CA ASP A 295 -8.90 -12.62 12.13
C ASP A 295 -8.39 -13.86 11.39
N HIS A 296 -8.01 -14.89 12.12
CA HIS A 296 -7.45 -16.11 11.56
C HIS A 296 -8.38 -16.81 10.58
N GLU A 297 -9.70 -16.77 10.82
CA GLU A 297 -10.68 -17.38 9.91
C GLU A 297 -10.71 -16.70 8.54
N VAL A 298 -10.43 -15.38 8.51
CA VAL A 298 -10.33 -14.61 7.27
C VAL A 298 -8.92 -14.75 6.69
N LEU A 299 -7.91 -14.50 7.52
CA LEU A 299 -6.51 -14.42 7.12
C LEU A 299 -6.03 -15.68 6.41
N TYR A 300 -6.24 -16.85 7.00
CA TYR A 300 -5.69 -18.08 6.43
C TYR A 300 -6.32 -18.43 5.08
N ALA A 301 -7.60 -18.17 4.91
CA ALA A 301 -8.27 -18.42 3.63
C ALA A 301 -7.75 -17.49 2.52
N GLU A 302 -7.54 -16.21 2.84
CA GLU A 302 -7.00 -15.22 1.90
C GLU A 302 -5.52 -15.47 1.62
N TRP A 303 -4.74 -15.78 2.65
CA TRP A 303 -3.33 -16.11 2.54
C TRP A 303 -3.07 -17.30 1.60
N VAL A 304 -3.80 -18.37 1.76
CA VAL A 304 -3.67 -19.55 0.87
C VAL A 304 -3.98 -19.19 -0.58
N ARG A 305 -4.99 -18.33 -0.81
CA ARG A 305 -5.33 -17.87 -2.16
C ARG A 305 -4.20 -17.00 -2.76
N HIS A 306 -3.66 -16.08 -1.97
CA HIS A 306 -2.55 -15.21 -2.36
C HIS A 306 -1.32 -16.03 -2.74
N VAL A 307 -0.88 -16.94 -1.88
CA VAL A 307 0.28 -17.80 -2.13
C VAL A 307 0.05 -18.70 -3.36
N ALA A 308 -1.14 -19.29 -3.50
CA ALA A 308 -1.47 -20.13 -4.65
C ALA A 308 -1.48 -19.32 -5.96
N TRP A 309 -1.98 -18.09 -5.93
CA TRP A 309 -1.96 -17.20 -7.09
C TRP A 309 -0.53 -16.87 -7.53
N ARG A 310 0.36 -16.46 -6.62
CA ARG A 310 1.76 -16.18 -6.93
C ARG A 310 2.48 -17.42 -7.49
N ALA A 311 2.34 -18.56 -6.80
CA ALA A 311 2.98 -19.80 -7.22
C ALA A 311 2.51 -20.26 -8.60
N ARG A 312 1.21 -20.16 -8.89
CA ARG A 312 0.66 -20.48 -10.21
C ARG A 312 1.33 -19.66 -11.31
N HIS A 313 1.52 -18.37 -11.08
CA HIS A 313 2.12 -17.49 -12.07
C HIS A 313 3.62 -17.69 -12.22
N ARG A 314 4.34 -17.96 -11.13
CA ARG A 314 5.76 -18.36 -11.21
C ARG A 314 5.94 -19.68 -11.96
N LEU A 315 5.09 -20.66 -11.72
CA LEU A 315 5.13 -21.94 -12.46
C LEU A 315 4.80 -21.74 -13.94
N ALA A 316 3.82 -20.90 -14.28
CA ALA A 316 3.50 -20.58 -15.66
C ALA A 316 4.67 -19.86 -16.38
N ALA A 317 5.41 -19.01 -15.68
CA ALA A 317 6.62 -18.41 -16.23
C ALA A 317 7.71 -19.47 -16.52
N VAL A 318 7.92 -20.41 -15.61
CA VAL A 318 8.85 -21.53 -15.84
C VAL A 318 8.42 -22.38 -17.03
N GLU A 319 7.13 -22.72 -17.15
CA GLU A 319 6.59 -23.49 -18.28
C GLU A 319 6.86 -22.80 -19.62
N ARG A 320 6.70 -21.49 -19.68
CA ARG A 320 6.90 -20.68 -20.91
C ARG A 320 8.38 -20.51 -21.25
N ASP A 321 9.21 -20.19 -20.24
CA ASP A 321 10.54 -19.64 -20.45
C ASP A 321 11.68 -20.66 -20.29
N ALA A 322 11.37 -21.92 -19.89
CA ALA A 322 12.38 -22.97 -19.72
C ALA A 322 13.13 -23.25 -21.05
N PRO A 323 14.43 -22.92 -21.17
CA PRO A 323 15.15 -23.09 -22.43
C PRO A 323 15.58 -24.53 -22.64
N PHE A 324 15.70 -24.94 -23.91
CA PHE A 324 16.34 -26.20 -24.23
C PHE A 324 17.84 -26.18 -23.87
N GLY A 325 18.35 -27.30 -23.35
CA GLY A 325 19.75 -27.43 -22.98
C GLY A 325 20.08 -27.09 -21.53
N LEU A 326 19.06 -26.95 -20.69
CA LEU A 326 19.26 -26.88 -19.24
C LEU A 326 20.00 -28.12 -18.75
N ASP A 327 21.00 -27.94 -17.89
CA ASP A 327 21.50 -29.01 -17.07
C ASP A 327 20.58 -29.28 -15.85
N ALA A 328 20.88 -30.34 -15.11
CA ALA A 328 20.04 -30.75 -13.96
C ALA A 328 20.02 -29.67 -12.86
N ASP A 329 21.14 -29.00 -12.61
CA ASP A 329 21.25 -28.01 -11.52
C ASP A 329 20.44 -26.76 -11.85
N ALA A 330 20.54 -26.24 -13.08
CA ALA A 330 19.74 -25.12 -13.54
C ALA A 330 18.24 -25.43 -13.57
N ALA A 331 17.86 -26.67 -13.94
CA ALA A 331 16.46 -27.09 -13.90
C ALA A 331 15.91 -27.14 -12.46
N VAL A 332 16.71 -27.65 -11.51
CA VAL A 332 16.35 -27.64 -10.08
C VAL A 332 16.18 -26.20 -9.57
N GLU A 333 17.14 -25.31 -9.85
CA GLU A 333 17.07 -23.92 -9.42
C GLU A 333 15.81 -23.21 -9.95
N MET A 334 15.45 -23.39 -11.21
CA MET A 334 14.22 -22.81 -11.77
C MET A 334 12.97 -23.29 -11.04
N LEU A 335 12.87 -24.61 -10.76
CA LEU A 335 11.73 -25.18 -10.06
C LEU A 335 11.67 -24.76 -8.59
N GLU A 336 12.82 -24.65 -7.92
CA GLU A 336 12.90 -24.20 -6.54
C GLU A 336 12.44 -22.75 -6.38
N ARG A 337 12.87 -21.86 -7.26
CA ARG A 337 12.40 -20.45 -7.30
C ARG A 337 10.89 -20.36 -7.51
N ALA A 338 10.33 -21.20 -8.39
CA ALA A 338 8.89 -21.17 -8.67
C ALA A 338 8.02 -21.57 -7.47
N VAL A 339 8.53 -22.38 -6.56
CA VAL A 339 7.80 -22.86 -5.37
C VAL A 339 8.28 -22.23 -4.06
N GLU A 340 9.20 -21.27 -4.10
CA GLU A 340 9.79 -20.63 -2.93
C GLU A 340 8.74 -19.95 -2.05
N ASP A 341 7.80 -19.20 -2.65
CA ASP A 341 6.70 -18.57 -1.92
C ASP A 341 5.85 -19.57 -1.14
N VAL A 342 5.61 -20.75 -1.74
CA VAL A 342 4.83 -21.81 -1.09
C VAL A 342 5.58 -22.41 0.08
N ARG A 343 6.88 -22.68 -0.08
CA ARG A 343 7.73 -23.21 1.01
C ARG A 343 7.82 -22.23 2.16
N SER A 344 8.15 -20.97 1.86
CA SER A 344 8.23 -19.89 2.85
C SER A 344 6.91 -19.74 3.61
N ALA A 345 5.78 -19.70 2.92
CA ALA A 345 4.47 -19.61 3.54
C ALA A 345 4.16 -20.78 4.48
N ILE A 346 4.51 -22.01 4.07
CA ILE A 346 4.31 -23.20 4.91
C ILE A 346 5.18 -23.12 6.17
N ASP A 347 6.44 -22.72 6.03
CA ASP A 347 7.37 -22.63 7.15
C ASP A 347 6.97 -21.53 8.14
N GLU A 348 6.53 -20.38 7.66
CA GLU A 348 5.99 -19.31 8.50
C GLU A 348 4.75 -19.75 9.29
N MET A 349 3.84 -20.51 8.67
CA MET A 349 2.64 -21.00 9.35
C MET A 349 2.90 -22.12 10.36
N ARG A 350 4.08 -22.76 10.30
CA ARG A 350 4.50 -23.80 11.25
C ARG A 350 5.31 -23.27 12.42
N ALA A 351 5.88 -22.07 12.28
CA ALA A 351 6.72 -21.43 13.29
C ALA A 351 5.88 -20.79 14.40
#